data_3066e5033b1085deec6790486b251ef5
#
_entry.id   3066e5033b1085deec6790486b251ef5
#
_cell.length_a   1.000
_cell.length_b   1.000
_cell.length_c   1.000
_cell.angle_alpha   90.00
_cell.angle_beta   90.00
_cell.angle_gamma   90.00
#
_symmetry.space_group_name_H-M   'P 1'
#
loop_
_entity.id
_entity.type
_entity.pdbx_description
1 polymer ?
#
loop_
_entity_poly.entity_id
_entity_poly.type
_entity_poly.pdbx_seq_one_letter_code
_entity_poly.pdbx_strand_id
1 'polypeptide(L)'
;IHTVKNGELRVPSGKTVYLAGGAVLMGRVLIENVHDVKLLGRGIIDHSIKGGIRIANSRDVYVEGIVATQCATGGSENVTIRNVKSISYYGWGDGMNVFASNNVLFDGVFCRNSDDCTTVYGTRLGFEGGCRNITMQNSTLWADVAHPIFIGIHGNSKAPEVLEDLNYINIDILDH
;
A
#
# COMPACT_ATOMS: atom_id res chain seq x y z
N ILE A 1 18.64 -1.03 14.39
CA ILE A 1 18.58 -1.13 12.91
C ILE A 1 18.77 -2.58 12.52
N HIS A 2 17.90 -3.10 11.69
CA HIS A 2 17.97 -4.47 11.17
C HIS A 2 18.12 -4.40 9.65
N THR A 3 19.15 -5.04 9.11
CA THR A 3 19.32 -5.18 7.67
C THR A 3 18.94 -6.60 7.26
N VAL A 4 18.07 -6.72 6.27
CA VAL A 4 17.65 -8.03 5.75
C VAL A 4 18.46 -8.43 4.55
N LYS A 5 18.63 -9.73 4.36
CA LYS A 5 19.37 -10.29 3.22
C LYS A 5 18.72 -9.80 1.91
N ASN A 6 19.54 -9.33 1.00
CA ASN A 6 19.10 -8.77 -0.29
C ASN A 6 18.10 -7.60 -0.18
N GLY A 7 17.96 -6.97 1.00
CA GLY A 7 17.00 -5.90 1.22
C GLY A 7 15.53 -6.33 1.22
N GLU A 8 15.22 -7.63 1.39
CA GLU A 8 13.86 -8.15 1.32
C GLU A 8 13.53 -9.06 2.51
N LEU A 9 12.45 -8.72 3.23
CA LEU A 9 11.83 -9.59 4.20
C LEU A 9 10.56 -10.20 3.59
N ARG A 10 10.61 -11.49 3.25
CA ARG A 10 9.45 -12.23 2.74
C ARG A 10 8.68 -12.85 3.90
N VAL A 11 7.38 -12.59 3.96
CA VAL A 11 6.53 -13.08 5.06
C VAL A 11 5.73 -14.28 4.56
N PRO A 12 5.92 -15.48 5.14
CA PRO A 12 5.16 -16.66 4.77
C PRO A 12 3.70 -16.60 5.26
N SER A 13 2.83 -17.43 4.66
CA SER A 13 1.44 -17.60 5.10
C SER A 13 1.34 -17.97 6.58
N GLY A 14 0.29 -17.48 7.22
CA GLY A 14 -0.02 -17.75 8.63
C GLY A 14 0.94 -17.08 9.63
N LYS A 15 1.78 -16.15 9.19
CA LYS A 15 2.78 -15.50 10.08
C LYS A 15 2.40 -14.08 10.45
N THR A 16 2.80 -13.73 11.65
CA THR A 16 2.80 -12.35 12.14
C THR A 16 4.24 -11.87 12.25
N VAL A 17 4.52 -10.73 11.63
CA VAL A 17 5.76 -9.97 11.82
C VAL A 17 5.44 -8.77 12.70
N TYR A 18 6.23 -8.55 13.74
CA TYR A 18 6.09 -7.40 14.62
C TYR A 18 7.35 -6.54 14.60
N LEU A 19 7.20 -5.29 14.19
CA LEU A 19 8.26 -4.28 14.23
C LEU A 19 8.05 -3.39 15.46
N ALA A 20 8.86 -3.60 16.47
CA ALA A 20 8.79 -2.83 17.71
C ALA A 20 9.00 -1.32 17.48
N GLY A 21 8.44 -0.50 18.36
CA GLY A 21 8.71 0.94 18.34
C GLY A 21 10.21 1.21 18.48
N GLY A 22 10.73 2.10 17.64
CA GLY A 22 12.17 2.40 17.53
C GLY A 22 12.97 1.41 16.66
N ALA A 23 12.39 0.31 16.21
CA ALA A 23 13.05 -0.57 15.25
C ALA A 23 13.02 0.04 13.85
N VAL A 24 14.14 -0.07 13.14
CA VAL A 24 14.26 0.30 11.72
C VAL A 24 14.66 -0.93 10.94
N LEU A 25 13.83 -1.34 9.99
CA LEU A 25 14.12 -2.38 9.02
C LEU A 25 14.67 -1.72 7.74
N MET A 26 15.95 -1.94 7.46
CA MET A 26 16.57 -1.48 6.22
C MET A 26 16.28 -2.47 5.09
N GLY A 27 15.29 -2.15 4.27
CA GLY A 27 14.81 -3.01 3.21
C GLY A 27 13.32 -2.85 2.97
N ARG A 28 12.70 -3.81 2.30
CA ARG A 28 11.26 -3.85 2.04
C ARG A 28 10.63 -5.12 2.59
N VAL A 29 9.34 -5.07 2.88
CA VAL A 29 8.55 -6.24 3.28
C VAL A 29 7.72 -6.72 2.10
N LEU A 30 7.84 -7.99 1.78
CA LEU A 30 7.12 -8.65 0.69
C LEU A 30 6.13 -9.67 1.26
N ILE A 31 4.85 -9.44 0.97
CA ILE A 31 3.72 -10.31 1.29
C ILE A 31 3.18 -10.77 -0.07
N GLU A 32 3.78 -11.81 -0.63
CA GLU A 32 3.56 -12.22 -2.01
C GLU A 32 3.17 -13.70 -2.12
N ASN A 33 2.05 -13.99 -2.81
CA ASN A 33 1.49 -15.32 -3.01
C ASN A 33 1.23 -16.06 -1.68
N VAL A 34 0.68 -15.36 -0.69
CA VAL A 34 0.47 -15.85 0.68
C VAL A 34 -0.92 -15.49 1.20
N HIS A 35 -1.26 -16.03 2.36
CA HIS A 35 -2.54 -15.77 3.03
C HIS A 35 -2.38 -15.75 4.56
N ASP A 36 -3.36 -15.15 5.26
CA ASP A 36 -3.38 -15.06 6.72
C ASP A 36 -2.11 -14.43 7.31
N VAL A 37 -1.73 -13.26 6.80
CA VAL A 37 -0.51 -12.57 7.21
C VAL A 37 -0.84 -11.31 8.00
N LYS A 38 -0.07 -11.08 9.09
CA LYS A 38 -0.11 -9.82 9.83
C LYS A 38 1.26 -9.16 9.88
N LEU A 39 1.30 -7.87 9.59
CA LEU A 39 2.47 -7.01 9.79
C LEU A 39 2.10 -5.90 10.77
N LEU A 40 2.62 -5.95 11.97
CA LEU A 40 2.19 -5.12 13.09
C LEU A 40 3.35 -4.35 13.70
N GLY A 41 3.05 -3.27 14.39
CA GLY A 41 4.00 -2.58 15.23
C GLY A 41 4.04 -1.08 15.04
N ARG A 42 5.13 -0.46 15.47
CA ARG A 42 5.38 0.98 15.38
C ARG A 42 6.80 1.28 14.89
N GLY A 43 7.38 0.33 14.19
CA GLY A 43 8.70 0.46 13.59
C GLY A 43 8.66 1.15 12.23
N ILE A 44 9.82 1.33 11.67
CA ILE A 44 10.04 1.99 10.37
C ILE A 44 10.58 0.95 9.39
N ILE A 45 10.04 0.93 8.19
CA ILE A 45 10.60 0.22 7.04
C ILE A 45 11.19 1.28 6.12
N ASP A 46 12.50 1.32 6.07
CA ASP A 46 13.23 2.29 5.25
C ASP A 46 13.94 1.58 4.10
N HIS A 47 13.37 1.72 2.92
CA HIS A 47 14.06 1.39 1.68
C HIS A 47 13.80 2.51 0.69
N SER A 48 14.67 3.48 0.72
CA SER A 48 14.52 4.75 0.00
C SER A 48 14.37 4.66 -1.52
N ILE A 49 14.48 3.50 -2.13
CA ILE A 49 14.51 3.38 -3.60
C ILE A 49 13.49 2.37 -4.17
N LYS A 50 12.84 1.51 -3.38
CA LYS A 50 12.03 0.40 -3.93
C LYS A 50 10.77 0.04 -3.15
N GLY A 51 10.13 1.01 -2.53
CA GLY A 51 8.88 0.78 -1.80
C GLY A 51 9.05 0.03 -0.47
N GLY A 52 8.27 0.37 0.53
CA GLY A 52 8.37 -0.18 1.87
C GLY A 52 7.65 -1.53 2.03
N ILE A 53 6.38 -1.58 1.66
CA ILE A 53 5.52 -2.76 1.81
C ILE A 53 4.89 -3.07 0.45
N ARG A 54 5.01 -4.31 0.02
CA ARG A 54 4.33 -4.82 -1.18
C ARG A 54 3.48 -6.02 -0.82
N ILE A 55 2.18 -5.92 -1.10
CA ILE A 55 1.20 -7.00 -0.99
C ILE A 55 0.83 -7.41 -2.41
N ALA A 56 1.08 -8.65 -2.80
CA ALA A 56 0.89 -9.10 -4.16
C ALA A 56 0.31 -10.52 -4.21
N ASN A 57 -0.75 -10.72 -5.00
CA ASN A 57 -1.40 -12.01 -5.20
C ASN A 57 -1.67 -12.74 -3.86
N SER A 58 -2.14 -11.99 -2.88
CA SER A 58 -2.29 -12.44 -1.50
C SER A 58 -3.70 -12.16 -0.97
N ARG A 59 -4.10 -12.85 0.09
CA ARG A 59 -5.41 -12.64 0.71
C ARG A 59 -5.34 -12.69 2.23
N ASP A 60 -6.34 -12.07 2.87
CA ASP A 60 -6.45 -12.05 4.33
C ASP A 60 -5.20 -11.44 4.99
N VAL A 61 -4.84 -10.23 4.54
CA VAL A 61 -3.64 -9.52 4.99
C VAL A 61 -4.03 -8.33 5.87
N TYR A 62 -3.36 -8.20 7.01
CA TYR A 62 -3.56 -7.10 7.94
C TYR A 62 -2.23 -6.40 8.24
N VAL A 63 -2.17 -5.09 8.00
CA VAL A 63 -1.00 -4.25 8.27
C VAL A 63 -1.39 -3.12 9.21
N GLU A 64 -0.66 -2.92 10.32
CA GLU A 64 -0.99 -1.85 11.26
C GLU A 64 0.23 -1.17 11.88
N GLY A 65 0.16 0.17 11.95
CA GLY A 65 0.99 1.04 12.78
C GLY A 65 2.37 1.37 12.22
N ILE A 66 2.75 0.81 11.10
CA ILE A 66 4.08 0.92 10.48
C ILE A 66 4.28 2.28 9.81
N VAL A 67 5.50 2.78 9.84
CA VAL A 67 5.96 3.87 8.96
C VAL A 67 6.74 3.23 7.80
N ALA A 68 6.37 3.54 6.57
CA ALA A 68 7.02 3.01 5.37
C ALA A 68 7.06 4.06 4.25
N THR A 69 7.81 3.80 3.20
CA THR A 69 7.84 4.70 2.04
C THR A 69 6.62 4.51 1.14
N GLN A 70 6.17 3.28 0.97
CA GLN A 70 5.00 2.91 0.18
C GLN A 70 4.29 1.70 0.81
N CYS A 71 3.00 1.54 0.50
CA CYS A 71 2.26 0.31 0.78
C CYS A 71 1.36 -0.01 -0.42
N ALA A 72 1.87 -0.82 -1.34
CA ALA A 72 1.18 -1.16 -2.58
C ALA A 72 0.51 -2.52 -2.50
N THR A 73 -0.74 -2.60 -2.97
CA THR A 73 -1.57 -3.82 -3.01
C THR A 73 -1.92 -4.15 -4.45
N GLY A 74 -1.58 -5.33 -4.93
CA GLY A 74 -1.88 -5.76 -6.29
C GLY A 74 -2.35 -7.21 -6.37
N GLY A 75 -3.36 -7.51 -7.21
CA GLY A 75 -3.90 -8.84 -7.42
C GLY A 75 -4.37 -9.53 -6.13
N SER A 76 -4.82 -8.76 -5.15
CA SER A 76 -5.02 -9.25 -3.78
C SER A 76 -6.46 -9.04 -3.30
N GLU A 77 -6.84 -9.75 -2.23
CA GLU A 77 -8.19 -9.72 -1.69
C GLU A 77 -8.18 -9.69 -0.15
N ASN A 78 -9.18 -9.03 0.45
CA ASN A 78 -9.34 -8.92 1.91
C ASN A 78 -8.09 -8.34 2.57
N VAL A 79 -7.70 -7.14 2.18
CA VAL A 79 -6.53 -6.45 2.71
C VAL A 79 -6.97 -5.29 3.59
N THR A 80 -6.47 -5.24 4.81
CA THR A 80 -6.68 -4.10 5.73
C THR A 80 -5.36 -3.46 6.07
N ILE A 81 -5.28 -2.15 5.85
CA ILE A 81 -4.11 -1.32 6.18
C ILE A 81 -4.57 -0.22 7.12
N ARG A 82 -4.12 -0.27 8.37
CA ARG A 82 -4.58 0.61 9.44
C ARG A 82 -3.45 1.38 10.10
N ASN A 83 -3.67 2.67 10.36
CA ASN A 83 -2.69 3.53 11.05
C ASN A 83 -1.28 3.49 10.45
N VAL A 84 -1.15 3.18 9.18
CA VAL A 84 0.13 3.17 8.44
C VAL A 84 0.44 4.58 7.98
N LYS A 85 1.71 4.96 8.03
CA LYS A 85 2.20 6.22 7.51
C LYS A 85 3.10 5.94 6.31
N SER A 86 2.71 6.46 5.14
CA SER A 86 3.51 6.43 3.93
C SER A 86 4.20 7.78 3.74
N ILE A 87 5.53 7.76 3.74
CA ILE A 87 6.33 8.98 3.59
C ILE A 87 7.43 8.73 2.57
N SER A 88 7.36 9.40 1.42
CA SER A 88 8.34 9.27 0.35
C SER A 88 8.84 10.63 -0.13
N TYR A 89 10.04 10.65 -0.71
CA TYR A 89 10.71 11.88 -1.15
C TYR A 89 11.49 11.71 -2.46
N TYR A 90 11.27 10.60 -3.17
CA TYR A 90 11.96 10.25 -4.42
C TYR A 90 10.98 10.13 -5.58
N GLY A 91 11.46 10.16 -6.81
CA GLY A 91 10.62 9.98 -8.00
C GLY A 91 9.88 8.64 -7.99
N TRP A 92 8.62 8.62 -8.42
CA TRP A 92 7.70 7.48 -8.34
C TRP A 92 7.46 7.01 -6.91
N GLY A 93 7.40 7.97 -5.99
CA GLY A 93 7.22 7.76 -4.57
C GLY A 93 5.75 7.77 -4.16
N ASP A 94 4.91 6.96 -4.81
CA ASP A 94 3.51 6.83 -4.49
C ASP A 94 3.30 6.28 -3.05
N GLY A 95 2.08 6.42 -2.55
CA GLY A 95 1.71 5.96 -1.21
C GLY A 95 0.98 4.63 -1.18
N MET A 96 -0.35 4.71 -1.07
CA MET A 96 -1.27 3.58 -0.94
C MET A 96 -1.86 3.21 -2.30
N ASN A 97 -1.19 2.35 -3.04
CA ASN A 97 -1.62 1.96 -4.38
C ASN A 97 -2.45 0.67 -4.37
N VAL A 98 -3.47 0.62 -5.22
CA VAL A 98 -4.29 -0.57 -5.44
C VAL A 98 -4.34 -0.89 -6.93
N PHE A 99 -4.00 -2.14 -7.29
CA PHE A 99 -4.04 -2.64 -8.65
C PHE A 99 -4.81 -3.96 -8.71
N ALA A 100 -5.82 -4.07 -9.56
CA ALA A 100 -6.56 -5.31 -9.81
C ALA A 100 -6.89 -6.09 -8.51
N SER A 101 -7.45 -5.43 -7.51
CA SER A 101 -7.67 -5.99 -6.17
C SER A 101 -9.07 -5.74 -5.66
N ASN A 102 -9.53 -6.56 -4.71
CA ASN A 102 -10.86 -6.47 -4.14
C ASN A 102 -10.84 -6.44 -2.61
N ASN A 103 -11.86 -5.80 -2.01
CA ASN A 103 -12.03 -5.72 -0.56
C ASN A 103 -10.76 -5.17 0.14
N VAL A 104 -10.36 -3.96 -0.22
CA VAL A 104 -9.20 -3.28 0.39
C VAL A 104 -9.68 -2.12 1.25
N LEU A 105 -9.26 -2.11 2.51
CA LEU A 105 -9.56 -1.05 3.46
C LEU A 105 -8.28 -0.35 3.90
N PHE A 106 -8.24 0.97 3.71
CA PHE A 106 -7.29 1.87 4.35
C PHE A 106 -8.03 2.65 5.45
N ASP A 107 -7.58 2.58 6.68
CA ASP A 107 -8.23 3.25 7.82
C ASP A 107 -7.21 3.98 8.68
N GLY A 108 -7.39 5.29 8.84
CA GLY A 108 -6.49 6.12 9.64
C GLY A 108 -5.07 6.22 9.09
N VAL A 109 -4.88 6.14 7.77
CA VAL A 109 -3.54 6.27 7.16
C VAL A 109 -3.13 7.73 7.02
N PHE A 110 -1.84 7.98 7.03
CA PHE A 110 -1.24 9.26 6.70
C PHE A 110 -0.32 9.08 5.50
N CYS A 111 -0.53 9.85 4.46
CA CYS A 111 0.31 9.86 3.27
C CYS A 111 0.93 11.23 3.08
N ARG A 112 2.27 11.30 3.04
CA ARG A 112 3.00 12.42 2.47
C ARG A 112 3.94 11.88 1.41
N ASN A 113 3.57 12.06 0.16
CA ASN A 113 4.21 11.40 -0.96
C ASN A 113 4.68 12.40 -2.02
N SER A 114 5.83 12.09 -2.59
CA SER A 114 6.43 12.85 -3.69
C SER A 114 5.79 12.53 -5.06
N ASP A 115 4.87 11.59 -5.09
CA ASP A 115 4.02 11.23 -6.21
C ASP A 115 2.59 11.02 -5.66
N ASP A 116 1.72 10.23 -6.30
CA ASP A 116 0.34 10.05 -5.86
C ASP A 116 0.21 9.47 -4.45
N CYS A 117 -0.59 10.05 -3.58
CA CYS A 117 -0.81 9.52 -2.24
C CYS A 117 -1.59 8.21 -2.26
N THR A 118 -2.60 8.10 -3.11
CA THR A 118 -3.35 6.86 -3.32
C THR A 118 -3.80 6.72 -4.76
N THR A 119 -3.66 5.52 -5.30
CA THR A 119 -4.12 5.20 -6.65
C THR A 119 -5.01 3.98 -6.66
N VAL A 120 -6.00 3.95 -7.56
CA VAL A 120 -6.79 2.76 -7.87
C VAL A 120 -6.76 2.54 -9.37
N TYR A 121 -6.09 1.48 -9.81
CA TYR A 121 -5.93 1.14 -11.21
C TYR A 121 -6.44 -0.28 -11.49
N GLY A 122 -6.86 -0.53 -12.71
CA GLY A 122 -7.08 -1.87 -13.23
C GLY A 122 -5.76 -2.61 -13.49
N THR A 123 -5.62 -3.17 -14.67
CA THR A 123 -4.38 -3.87 -15.07
C THR A 123 -3.17 -2.93 -15.00
N ARG A 124 -2.22 -3.27 -14.15
CA ARG A 124 -0.97 -2.53 -13.96
C ARG A 124 0.12 -3.41 -13.37
N LEU A 125 1.38 -3.22 -13.77
CA LEU A 125 2.57 -3.88 -13.19
C LEU A 125 2.49 -5.42 -13.12
N GLY A 126 1.80 -6.06 -14.07
CA GLY A 126 1.63 -7.51 -14.12
C GLY A 126 0.44 -8.04 -13.32
N PHE A 127 -0.35 -7.17 -12.69
CA PHE A 127 -1.65 -7.51 -12.13
C PHE A 127 -2.72 -7.23 -13.18
N GLU A 128 -3.69 -8.12 -13.34
CA GLU A 128 -4.74 -8.03 -14.37
C GLU A 128 -6.12 -8.05 -13.74
N GLY A 129 -7.01 -7.18 -14.22
CA GLY A 129 -8.41 -7.09 -13.79
C GLY A 129 -8.80 -5.72 -13.25
N GLY A 130 -10.04 -5.60 -12.80
CA GLY A 130 -10.58 -4.40 -12.17
C GLY A 130 -10.34 -4.34 -10.67
N CYS A 131 -10.95 -3.32 -10.03
CA CYS A 131 -10.99 -3.22 -8.58
C CYS A 131 -12.43 -3.09 -8.10
N ARG A 132 -12.73 -3.72 -6.96
CA ARG A 132 -14.06 -3.62 -6.33
C ARG A 132 -13.94 -3.49 -4.82
N ASN A 133 -14.84 -2.69 -4.22
CA ASN A 133 -14.93 -2.48 -2.78
C ASN A 133 -13.58 -2.01 -2.19
N ILE A 134 -13.16 -0.84 -2.63
CA ILE A 134 -11.96 -0.17 -2.12
C ILE A 134 -12.41 1.00 -1.26
N THR A 135 -12.05 0.99 0.00
CA THR A 135 -12.43 2.05 0.94
C THR A 135 -11.17 2.67 1.56
N MET A 136 -11.10 3.99 1.51
CA MET A 136 -10.17 4.76 2.33
C MET A 136 -10.98 5.66 3.26
N GLN A 137 -10.69 5.58 4.56
CA GLN A 137 -11.41 6.36 5.55
C GLN A 137 -10.51 6.95 6.64
N ASN A 138 -10.98 8.04 7.26
CA ASN A 138 -10.33 8.69 8.42
C ASN A 138 -8.84 8.99 8.16
N SER A 139 -8.51 9.46 6.98
CA SER A 139 -7.13 9.50 6.50
C SER A 139 -6.71 10.90 6.06
N THR A 140 -5.41 11.15 6.10
CA THR A 140 -4.83 12.44 5.74
C THR A 140 -3.86 12.26 4.57
N LEU A 141 -4.02 13.07 3.53
CA LEU A 141 -3.26 13.00 2.30
C LEU A 141 -2.55 14.34 2.04
N TRP A 142 -1.28 14.26 1.70
CA TRP A 142 -0.43 15.39 1.32
C TRP A 142 0.43 14.98 0.13
N ALA A 143 0.03 15.37 -1.06
CA ALA A 143 0.81 15.13 -2.27
C ALA A 143 1.76 16.30 -2.51
N ASP A 144 3.07 16.06 -2.42
CA ASP A 144 4.06 17.12 -2.60
C ASP A 144 4.15 17.61 -4.06
N VAL A 145 3.83 16.75 -5.05
CA VAL A 145 3.96 17.08 -6.48
C VAL A 145 2.77 16.58 -7.34
N ALA A 146 2.27 15.37 -7.11
CA ALA A 146 1.25 14.74 -7.95
C ALA A 146 -0.16 14.84 -7.32
N HIS A 147 -0.87 13.74 -7.13
CA HIS A 147 -2.28 13.77 -6.75
C HIS A 147 -2.54 13.15 -5.36
N PRO A 148 -3.40 13.75 -4.54
CA PRO A 148 -3.87 13.09 -3.30
C PRO A 148 -4.63 11.80 -3.61
N ILE A 149 -5.48 11.82 -4.64
CA ILE A 149 -6.30 10.68 -5.07
C ILE A 149 -6.22 10.60 -6.60
N PHE A 150 -5.85 9.44 -7.12
CA PHE A 150 -5.77 9.22 -8.56
C PHE A 150 -6.42 7.89 -8.96
N ILE A 151 -7.47 7.95 -9.77
CA ILE A 151 -8.28 6.78 -10.16
C ILE A 151 -8.25 6.63 -11.67
N GLY A 152 -8.03 5.40 -12.15
CA GLY A 152 -7.99 5.10 -13.58
C GLY A 152 -6.63 5.34 -14.21
N ILE A 153 -6.60 5.81 -15.49
CA ILE A 153 -5.44 6.02 -16.38
C ILE A 153 -4.70 4.75 -16.79
N HIS A 154 -4.58 3.76 -15.89
CA HIS A 154 -4.00 2.46 -16.21
C HIS A 154 -5.07 1.37 -16.18
N GLY A 155 -5.03 0.49 -17.18
CA GLY A 155 -5.96 -0.59 -17.38
C GLY A 155 -5.65 -1.33 -18.68
N ASN A 156 -6.48 -2.30 -19.03
CA ASN A 156 -6.36 -3.04 -20.27
C ASN A 156 -7.30 -2.45 -21.34
N SER A 157 -6.76 -1.71 -22.28
CA SER A 157 -7.56 -1.09 -23.36
C SER A 157 -8.22 -2.11 -24.31
N LYS A 158 -7.76 -3.37 -24.31
CA LYS A 158 -8.31 -4.44 -25.13
C LYS A 158 -9.39 -5.26 -24.44
N ALA A 159 -9.44 -5.20 -23.13
CA ALA A 159 -10.43 -5.87 -22.29
C ALA A 159 -10.87 -4.89 -21.20
N PRO A 160 -11.98 -4.15 -21.41
CA PRO A 160 -12.45 -3.15 -20.45
C PRO A 160 -12.62 -3.73 -19.04
N GLU A 161 -12.14 -3.01 -18.05
CA GLU A 161 -12.15 -3.38 -16.65
C GLU A 161 -13.05 -2.43 -15.87
N VAL A 162 -13.57 -2.90 -14.75
CA VAL A 162 -14.46 -2.11 -13.91
C VAL A 162 -13.73 -1.73 -12.63
N LEU A 163 -13.79 -0.44 -12.30
CA LEU A 163 -13.41 0.09 -11.00
C LEU A 163 -14.71 0.52 -10.32
N GLU A 164 -15.16 -0.21 -9.30
CA GLU A 164 -16.45 0.03 -8.67
C GLU A 164 -16.41 -0.06 -7.15
N ASP A 165 -17.41 0.54 -6.51
CA ASP A 165 -17.51 0.61 -5.04
C ASP A 165 -16.26 1.24 -4.41
N LEU A 166 -15.84 2.40 -4.94
CA LEU A 166 -14.70 3.16 -4.44
C LEU A 166 -15.20 4.22 -3.46
N ASN A 167 -14.79 4.11 -2.20
CA ASN A 167 -15.28 4.97 -1.13
C ASN A 167 -14.14 5.74 -0.46
N TYR A 168 -14.24 7.07 -0.43
CA TYR A 168 -13.35 7.97 0.29
C TYR A 168 -14.17 8.72 1.34
N ILE A 169 -13.95 8.42 2.62
CA ILE A 169 -14.81 8.88 3.72
C ILE A 169 -13.96 9.57 4.78
N ASN A 170 -14.31 10.80 5.15
CA ASN A 170 -13.57 11.56 6.15
C ASN A 170 -12.06 11.64 5.81
N ILE A 171 -11.78 12.31 4.68
CA ILE A 171 -10.41 12.48 4.16
C ILE A 171 -10.01 13.95 4.28
N ASP A 172 -8.88 14.19 4.93
CA ASP A 172 -8.23 15.50 4.96
C ASP A 172 -7.17 15.56 3.85
N ILE A 173 -7.28 16.54 2.95
CA ILE A 173 -6.25 16.85 1.95
C ILE A 173 -5.58 18.15 2.39
N LEU A 174 -4.28 18.06 2.76
CA LEU A 174 -3.54 19.18 3.32
C LEU A 174 -2.90 20.05 2.23
N ASP A 175 -2.44 19.43 1.16
CA ASP A 175 -1.84 20.12 0.01
C ASP A 175 -1.90 19.24 -1.24
N HIS A 176 -1.85 19.87 -2.43
CA HIS A 176 -1.93 19.20 -3.74
C HIS A 176 -1.41 20.10 -4.89
#